data_d7c7b907f4787e044ee520dedf06532d
#
_entry.id   d7c7b907f4787e044ee520dedf06532d
#
_cell.length_a   1.000
_cell.length_b   1.000
_cell.length_c   1.000
_cell.angle_alpha   90.00
_cell.angle_beta   90.00
_cell.angle_gamma   90.00
#
_symmetry.space_group_name_H-M   'P 1'
#
loop_
_entity.id
_entity.type
_entity.pdbx_description
1 polymer ?
#
loop_
_entity_poly.entity_id
_entity_poly.type
_entity_poly.pdbx_seq_one_letter_code
_entity_poly.pdbx_strand_id
1 'polypeptide(L)'
;TITDVKQAVMRVGLAPIRSLAMALTLDQVRHSQRMTPCRQLVNRLWERCVHVAALSYVVARRLSSLPADEAMLAGIVHDLGRFFLLGVAAENHPELLKDQATLILALDELDRRAGSRLLEALGLPPTIIEAVAQRGNFGGSMPPQTLSDVLFLACWLAPPANPFEDPELRENARTQEGAALGLDRQTIADFVTASGDEIYSIALALET
;
A
#
# COMPACT_ATOMS: atom_id res chain seq x y z
N THR A 1 29.95 11.09 -11.51
CA THR A 1 29.16 12.11 -10.79
C THR A 1 27.91 12.41 -11.62
N ILE A 2 26.73 12.33 -11.04
CA ILE A 2 25.47 12.69 -11.72
C ILE A 2 25.33 14.21 -11.56
N THR A 3 25.36 14.93 -12.65
CA THR A 3 25.32 16.41 -12.67
C THR A 3 24.01 16.95 -13.26
N ASP A 4 23.12 16.07 -13.77
CA ASP A 4 21.89 16.45 -14.46
C ASP A 4 20.76 15.49 -14.09
N VAL A 5 19.56 16.02 -13.85
CA VAL A 5 18.33 15.26 -13.57
C VAL A 5 18.06 14.23 -14.66
N LYS A 6 18.27 14.56 -15.93
CA LYS A 6 18.10 13.63 -17.06
C LYS A 6 19.00 12.41 -16.95
N GLN A 7 20.27 12.59 -16.55
CA GLN A 7 21.20 11.48 -16.32
C GLN A 7 20.80 10.64 -15.10
N ALA A 8 20.28 11.26 -14.06
CA ALA A 8 19.73 10.57 -12.90
C ALA A 8 18.55 9.67 -13.31
N VAL A 9 17.59 10.23 -14.05
CA VAL A 9 16.43 9.50 -14.59
C VAL A 9 16.84 8.34 -15.47
N MET A 10 17.81 8.54 -16.37
CA MET A 10 18.30 7.48 -17.25
C MET A 10 19.01 6.34 -16.50
N ARG A 11 19.61 6.62 -15.34
CA ARG A 11 20.30 5.62 -14.52
C ARG A 11 19.38 4.86 -13.58
N VAL A 12 18.45 5.57 -12.96
CA VAL A 12 17.52 5.02 -11.96
C VAL A 12 16.31 4.36 -12.62
N GLY A 13 15.93 4.84 -13.82
CA GLY A 13 14.71 4.44 -14.50
C GLY A 13 13.50 5.30 -14.13
N LEU A 14 12.45 5.23 -14.93
CA LEU A 14 11.22 6.02 -14.72
C LEU A 14 10.32 5.44 -13.61
N ALA A 15 10.33 4.12 -13.41
CA ALA A 15 9.42 3.48 -12.47
C ALA A 15 9.71 3.85 -11.00
N PRO A 16 10.95 3.79 -10.48
CA PRO A 16 11.26 4.27 -9.13
C PRO A 16 10.95 5.75 -8.92
N ILE A 17 11.20 6.58 -9.95
CA ILE A 17 10.91 8.02 -9.88
C ILE A 17 9.40 8.26 -9.77
N ARG A 18 8.59 7.50 -10.50
CA ARG A 18 7.13 7.57 -10.40
C ARG A 18 6.66 7.20 -9.00
N SER A 19 7.20 6.13 -8.42
CA SER A 19 6.87 5.72 -7.04
C SER A 19 7.21 6.81 -6.02
N LEU A 20 8.40 7.40 -6.13
CA LEU A 20 8.82 8.50 -5.25
C LEU A 20 7.94 9.74 -5.43
N ALA A 21 7.61 10.12 -6.67
CA ALA A 21 6.72 11.26 -6.94
C ALA A 21 5.32 11.04 -6.36
N MET A 22 4.79 9.82 -6.44
CA MET A 22 3.52 9.46 -5.82
C MET A 22 3.60 9.50 -4.29
N ALA A 23 4.68 8.99 -3.71
CA ALA A 23 4.91 9.06 -2.26
C ALA A 23 4.93 10.51 -1.77
N LEU A 24 5.69 11.39 -2.42
CA LEU A 24 5.74 12.81 -2.10
C LEU A 24 4.38 13.51 -2.25
N THR A 25 3.62 13.15 -3.29
CA THR A 25 2.28 13.69 -3.49
C THR A 25 1.32 13.28 -2.38
N LEU A 26 1.33 12.02 -1.98
CA LEU A 26 0.50 11.52 -0.87
C LEU A 26 0.94 12.12 0.47
N ASP A 27 2.24 12.31 0.67
CA ASP A 27 2.76 12.98 1.87
C ASP A 27 2.28 14.43 1.96
N GLN A 28 2.27 15.18 0.85
CA GLN A 28 1.70 16.53 0.80
C GLN A 28 0.20 16.55 1.10
N VAL A 29 -0.57 15.58 0.57
CA VAL A 29 -2.00 15.43 0.88
C VAL A 29 -2.19 15.17 2.38
N ARG A 30 -1.40 14.28 2.96
CA ARG A 30 -1.42 13.95 4.39
C ARG A 30 -1.22 15.17 5.28
N HIS A 31 -0.29 16.07 4.90
CA HIS A 31 0.04 17.28 5.65
C HIS A 31 -0.90 18.47 5.35
N SER A 32 -1.80 18.36 4.41
CA SER A 32 -2.74 19.42 4.08
C SER A 32 -3.66 19.78 5.27
N GLN A 33 -4.13 21.03 5.30
CA GLN A 33 -5.08 21.50 6.31
C GLN A 33 -6.39 20.71 6.29
N ARG A 34 -6.79 20.22 5.11
CA ARG A 34 -7.96 19.38 4.91
C ARG A 34 -7.94 18.11 5.80
N MET A 35 -6.76 17.52 6.02
CA MET A 35 -6.59 16.30 6.80
C MET A 35 -6.47 16.54 8.32
N THR A 36 -6.52 17.79 8.78
CA THR A 36 -6.39 18.12 10.21
C THR A 36 -7.39 17.37 11.10
N PRO A 37 -8.70 17.26 10.75
CA PRO A 37 -9.68 16.56 11.58
C PRO A 37 -9.43 15.05 11.73
N CYS A 38 -8.73 14.43 10.79
CA CYS A 38 -8.45 12.98 10.76
C CYS A 38 -6.94 12.66 10.74
N ARG A 39 -6.08 13.59 11.17
CA ARG A 39 -4.62 13.49 11.07
C ARG A 39 -4.04 12.20 11.63
N GLN A 40 -4.51 11.73 12.78
CA GLN A 40 -4.01 10.49 13.37
C GLN A 40 -4.31 9.27 12.49
N LEU A 41 -5.53 9.18 11.94
CA LEU A 41 -5.91 8.10 11.02
C LEU A 41 -5.07 8.13 9.75
N VAL A 42 -4.90 9.32 9.17
CA VAL A 42 -4.12 9.52 7.94
C VAL A 42 -2.65 9.19 8.15
N ASN A 43 -2.04 9.54 9.30
CA ASN A 43 -0.66 9.18 9.60
C ASN A 43 -0.47 7.67 9.73
N ARG A 44 -1.36 6.97 10.43
CA ARG A 44 -1.31 5.50 10.55
C ARG A 44 -1.52 4.81 9.19
N LEU A 45 -2.42 5.36 8.36
CA LEU A 45 -2.63 4.87 7.00
C LEU A 45 -1.38 5.04 6.14
N TRP A 46 -0.72 6.20 6.23
CA TRP A 46 0.55 6.47 5.53
C TRP A 46 1.66 5.51 5.95
N GLU A 47 1.90 5.37 7.25
CA GLU A 47 2.89 4.42 7.78
C GLU A 47 2.66 3.02 7.21
N ARG A 48 1.41 2.57 7.17
CA ARG A 48 1.07 1.29 6.54
C ARG A 48 1.39 1.28 5.04
N CYS A 49 1.02 2.34 4.29
CA CYS A 49 1.29 2.41 2.85
C CYS A 49 2.78 2.29 2.53
N VAL A 50 3.62 2.95 3.31
CA VAL A 50 5.09 2.88 3.16
C VAL A 50 5.61 1.45 3.37
N HIS A 51 5.14 0.78 4.42
CA HIS A 51 5.53 -0.60 4.69
C HIS A 51 5.01 -1.58 3.63
N VAL A 52 3.76 -1.41 3.17
CA VAL A 52 3.20 -2.23 2.10
C VAL A 52 3.97 -2.01 0.79
N ALA A 53 4.40 -0.79 0.48
CA ALA A 53 5.21 -0.51 -0.70
C ALA A 53 6.57 -1.20 -0.64
N ALA A 54 7.28 -1.09 0.49
CA ALA A 54 8.56 -1.74 0.70
C ALA A 54 8.44 -3.28 0.61
N LEU A 55 7.41 -3.84 1.25
CA LEU A 55 7.12 -5.28 1.18
C LEU A 55 6.74 -5.71 -0.24
N SER A 56 5.94 -4.94 -0.97
CA SER A 56 5.59 -5.25 -2.36
C SER A 56 6.83 -5.33 -3.24
N TYR A 57 7.78 -4.40 -3.08
CA TYR A 57 9.06 -4.45 -3.77
C TYR A 57 9.84 -5.73 -3.45
N VAL A 58 10.00 -6.04 -2.16
CA VAL A 58 10.80 -7.18 -1.71
C VAL A 58 10.14 -8.52 -2.07
N VAL A 59 8.81 -8.65 -1.93
CA VAL A 59 8.05 -9.83 -2.35
C VAL A 59 8.17 -10.05 -3.86
N ALA A 60 7.97 -9.01 -4.67
CA ALA A 60 8.12 -9.12 -6.12
C ALA A 60 9.54 -9.56 -6.50
N ARG A 61 10.57 -8.94 -5.93
CA ARG A 61 11.97 -9.18 -6.23
C ARG A 61 12.47 -10.56 -5.80
N ARG A 62 12.00 -11.07 -4.65
CA ARG A 62 12.52 -12.31 -4.06
C ARG A 62 11.66 -13.54 -4.34
N LEU A 63 10.36 -13.36 -4.52
CA LEU A 63 9.40 -14.45 -4.63
C LEU A 63 8.71 -14.53 -6.00
N SER A 64 9.03 -13.63 -6.94
CA SER A 64 8.39 -13.65 -8.27
C SER A 64 9.35 -13.17 -9.35
N SER A 65 8.89 -13.20 -10.60
CA SER A 65 9.56 -12.59 -11.76
C SER A 65 8.95 -11.24 -12.17
N LEU A 66 8.05 -10.71 -11.34
CA LEU A 66 7.33 -9.46 -11.63
C LEU A 66 8.22 -8.24 -11.40
N PRO A 67 7.95 -7.11 -12.08
CA PRO A 67 8.72 -5.88 -11.90
C PRO A 67 8.55 -5.32 -10.48
N ALA A 68 9.63 -5.34 -9.69
CA ALA A 68 9.59 -4.91 -8.29
C ALA A 68 9.22 -3.43 -8.13
N ASP A 69 9.64 -2.57 -9.06
CA ASP A 69 9.31 -1.14 -9.04
C ASP A 69 7.81 -0.88 -9.28
N GLU A 70 7.18 -1.69 -10.16
CA GLU A 70 5.72 -1.61 -10.36
C GLU A 70 4.96 -2.11 -9.12
N ALA A 71 5.46 -3.16 -8.49
CA ALA A 71 4.89 -3.67 -7.24
C ALA A 71 5.00 -2.61 -6.12
N MET A 72 6.13 -1.92 -6.00
CA MET A 72 6.31 -0.82 -5.06
C MET A 72 5.31 0.31 -5.34
N LEU A 73 5.14 0.69 -6.60
CA LEU A 73 4.15 1.71 -6.98
C LEU A 73 2.74 1.29 -6.60
N ALA A 74 2.34 0.04 -6.87
CA ALA A 74 1.05 -0.49 -6.44
C ALA A 74 0.88 -0.40 -4.92
N GLY A 75 1.95 -0.72 -4.16
CA GLY A 75 1.98 -0.59 -2.70
C GLY A 75 1.81 0.84 -2.21
N ILE A 76 2.43 1.85 -2.85
CA ILE A 76 2.26 3.26 -2.47
C ILE A 76 0.82 3.73 -2.67
N VAL A 77 0.18 3.32 -3.74
CA VAL A 77 -1.14 3.86 -4.14
C VAL A 77 -2.32 3.00 -3.72
N HIS A 78 -2.09 1.86 -3.05
CA HIS A 78 -3.15 0.88 -2.79
C HIS A 78 -4.32 1.41 -1.95
N ASP A 79 -4.07 2.35 -1.06
CA ASP A 79 -5.07 2.98 -0.18
C ASP A 79 -5.41 4.43 -0.60
N LEU A 80 -5.06 4.85 -1.84
CA LEU A 80 -5.35 6.19 -2.35
C LEU A 80 -6.84 6.57 -2.24
N GLY A 81 -7.73 5.60 -2.46
CA GLY A 81 -9.18 5.77 -2.28
C GLY A 81 -9.53 6.16 -0.85
N ARG A 82 -8.94 5.52 0.14
CA ARG A 82 -9.16 5.83 1.57
C ARG A 82 -8.65 7.21 1.93
N PHE A 83 -7.47 7.63 1.46
CA PHE A 83 -6.98 9.00 1.66
C PHE A 83 -7.97 10.02 1.11
N PHE A 84 -8.46 9.80 -0.11
CA PHE A 84 -9.43 10.70 -0.72
C PHE A 84 -10.74 10.76 0.07
N LEU A 85 -11.30 9.62 0.45
CA LEU A 85 -12.56 9.53 1.18
C LEU A 85 -12.47 10.14 2.59
N LEU A 86 -11.34 9.99 3.28
CA LEU A 86 -11.08 10.67 4.56
C LEU A 86 -11.09 12.18 4.39
N GLY A 87 -10.50 12.70 3.31
CA GLY A 87 -10.54 14.12 3.00
C GLY A 87 -11.98 14.60 2.72
N VAL A 88 -12.77 13.82 1.98
CA VAL A 88 -14.19 14.14 1.73
C VAL A 88 -14.98 14.12 3.03
N ALA A 89 -14.78 13.11 3.88
CA ALA A 89 -15.43 13.03 5.19
C ALA A 89 -15.05 14.23 6.06
N ALA A 90 -13.77 14.61 6.11
CA ALA A 90 -13.30 15.74 6.90
C ALA A 90 -13.92 17.08 6.49
N GLU A 91 -14.18 17.29 5.19
CA GLU A 91 -14.75 18.53 4.67
C GLU A 91 -16.27 18.57 4.71
N ASN A 92 -16.93 17.47 4.32
CA ASN A 92 -18.36 17.48 4.05
C ASN A 92 -19.19 16.70 5.07
N HIS A 93 -18.56 15.78 5.82
CA HIS A 93 -19.22 14.85 6.74
C HIS A 93 -18.39 14.64 8.02
N PRO A 94 -18.02 15.72 8.77
CA PRO A 94 -17.16 15.61 9.94
C PRO A 94 -17.77 14.75 11.06
N GLU A 95 -19.09 14.54 11.05
CA GLU A 95 -19.79 13.62 11.97
C GLU A 95 -19.34 12.17 11.78
N LEU A 96 -19.00 11.72 10.55
CA LEU A 96 -18.51 10.37 10.28
C LEU A 96 -17.15 10.09 10.96
N LEU A 97 -16.32 11.12 11.13
CA LEU A 97 -15.03 10.95 11.84
C LEU A 97 -15.20 10.64 13.34
N LYS A 98 -16.38 10.86 13.90
CA LYS A 98 -16.71 10.58 15.30
C LYS A 98 -17.36 9.21 15.49
N ASP A 99 -17.86 8.62 14.42
CA ASP A 99 -18.47 7.28 14.40
C ASP A 99 -17.60 6.34 13.58
N GLN A 100 -16.66 5.68 14.27
CA GLN A 100 -15.69 4.80 13.64
C GLN A 100 -16.36 3.64 12.88
N ALA A 101 -17.45 3.08 13.39
CA ALA A 101 -18.13 1.96 12.75
C ALA A 101 -18.75 2.38 11.40
N THR A 102 -19.47 3.48 11.38
CA THR A 102 -20.05 4.02 10.14
C THR A 102 -18.98 4.47 9.15
N LEU A 103 -17.88 5.07 9.63
CA LEU A 103 -16.75 5.45 8.78
C LEU A 103 -16.13 4.22 8.10
N ILE A 104 -15.87 3.14 8.83
CA ILE A 104 -15.30 1.90 8.28
C ILE A 104 -16.21 1.34 7.20
N LEU A 105 -17.52 1.22 7.44
CA LEU A 105 -18.47 0.72 6.46
C LEU A 105 -18.46 1.57 5.18
N ALA A 106 -18.46 2.90 5.29
CA ALA A 106 -18.41 3.80 4.15
C ALA A 106 -17.09 3.66 3.36
N LEU A 107 -15.96 3.52 4.07
CA LEU A 107 -14.66 3.32 3.43
C LEU A 107 -14.61 1.98 2.69
N ASP A 108 -15.05 0.90 3.30
CA ASP A 108 -15.01 -0.44 2.69
C ASP A 108 -15.91 -0.55 1.45
N GLU A 109 -17.04 0.14 1.44
CA GLU A 109 -17.95 0.18 0.30
C GLU A 109 -17.39 1.01 -0.88
N LEU A 110 -16.79 2.17 -0.59
CA LEU A 110 -16.46 3.17 -1.60
C LEU A 110 -15.01 3.16 -2.06
N ASP A 111 -14.09 2.64 -1.24
CA ASP A 111 -12.65 2.75 -1.42
C ASP A 111 -12.17 2.19 -2.77
N ARG A 112 -12.56 0.96 -3.14
CA ARG A 112 -12.14 0.36 -4.41
C ARG A 112 -12.58 1.18 -5.62
N ARG A 113 -13.81 1.69 -5.59
CA ARG A 113 -14.35 2.48 -6.69
C ARG A 113 -13.71 3.86 -6.79
N ALA A 114 -13.51 4.52 -5.64
CA ALA A 114 -12.82 5.81 -5.56
C ALA A 114 -11.35 5.67 -5.99
N GLY A 115 -10.67 4.66 -5.45
CA GLY A 115 -9.26 4.37 -5.77
C GLY A 115 -9.04 4.12 -7.26
N SER A 116 -9.80 3.21 -7.86
CA SER A 116 -9.66 2.91 -9.30
C SER A 116 -9.85 4.15 -10.17
N ARG A 117 -10.87 4.96 -9.90
CA ARG A 117 -11.12 6.21 -10.66
C ARG A 117 -10.01 7.24 -10.50
N LEU A 118 -9.46 7.36 -9.29
CA LEU A 118 -8.34 8.27 -9.04
C LEU A 118 -7.08 7.81 -9.79
N LEU A 119 -6.78 6.51 -9.75
CA LEU A 119 -5.63 5.94 -10.45
C LEU A 119 -5.75 6.09 -11.97
N GLU A 120 -6.95 5.90 -12.53
CA GLU A 120 -7.26 6.18 -13.94
C GLU A 120 -7.03 7.66 -14.27
N ALA A 121 -7.58 8.57 -13.46
CA ALA A 121 -7.43 10.01 -13.65
C ALA A 121 -5.95 10.48 -13.55
N LEU A 122 -5.15 9.80 -12.75
CA LEU A 122 -3.71 10.03 -12.64
C LEU A 122 -2.89 9.37 -13.76
N GLY A 123 -3.53 8.64 -14.68
CA GLY A 123 -2.88 7.99 -15.81
C GLY A 123 -1.96 6.84 -15.42
N LEU A 124 -2.27 6.11 -14.34
CA LEU A 124 -1.49 4.95 -13.95
C LEU A 124 -1.74 3.75 -14.87
N PRO A 125 -0.76 2.85 -15.03
CA PRO A 125 -0.91 1.66 -15.87
C PRO A 125 -2.10 0.80 -15.44
N PRO A 126 -2.83 0.18 -16.41
CA PRO A 126 -3.93 -0.73 -16.09
C PRO A 126 -3.56 -1.86 -15.12
N THR A 127 -2.34 -2.37 -15.22
CA THR A 127 -1.79 -3.41 -14.32
C THR A 127 -1.78 -2.97 -12.84
N ILE A 128 -1.45 -1.70 -12.58
CA ILE A 128 -1.47 -1.12 -11.24
C ILE A 128 -2.91 -0.93 -10.75
N ILE A 129 -3.79 -0.42 -11.62
CA ILE A 129 -5.21 -0.20 -11.29
C ILE A 129 -5.87 -1.52 -10.93
N GLU A 130 -5.63 -2.56 -11.73
CA GLU A 130 -6.15 -3.90 -11.47
C GLU A 130 -5.60 -4.50 -10.17
N ALA A 131 -4.29 -4.38 -9.93
CA ALA A 131 -3.66 -4.86 -8.70
C ALA A 131 -4.32 -4.23 -7.46
N VAL A 132 -4.56 -2.94 -7.47
CA VAL A 132 -5.21 -2.22 -6.37
C VAL A 132 -6.68 -2.62 -6.22
N ALA A 133 -7.40 -2.76 -7.33
CA ALA A 133 -8.80 -3.18 -7.31
C ALA A 133 -8.99 -4.61 -6.74
N GLN A 134 -8.01 -5.50 -6.98
CA GLN A 134 -8.06 -6.91 -6.59
C GLN A 134 -7.20 -7.23 -5.35
N ARG A 135 -6.67 -6.24 -4.63
CA ARG A 135 -5.73 -6.42 -3.51
C ARG A 135 -6.20 -7.31 -2.37
N GLY A 136 -7.52 -7.56 -2.26
CA GLY A 136 -8.08 -8.49 -1.28
C GLY A 136 -8.20 -9.93 -1.77
N ASN A 137 -7.83 -10.21 -3.03
CA ASN A 137 -7.97 -11.52 -3.64
C ASN A 137 -6.59 -12.09 -3.95
N PHE A 138 -6.32 -13.29 -3.45
CA PHE A 138 -5.13 -14.05 -3.81
C PHE A 138 -5.46 -15.11 -4.85
N GLY A 139 -4.67 -15.19 -5.92
CA GLY A 139 -4.89 -16.13 -7.01
C GLY A 139 -4.57 -17.61 -6.68
N GLY A 140 -4.10 -17.86 -5.45
CA GLY A 140 -3.95 -19.23 -4.90
C GLY A 140 -2.66 -19.95 -5.30
N SER A 141 -1.69 -19.29 -5.93
CA SER A 141 -0.42 -19.93 -6.31
C SER A 141 0.80 -19.23 -5.70
N MET A 142 1.74 -20.05 -5.21
CA MET A 142 3.10 -19.63 -4.88
C MET A 142 4.08 -20.21 -5.89
N PRO A 143 5.00 -19.46 -6.46
CA PRO A 143 5.25 -18.02 -6.28
C PRO A 143 4.13 -17.11 -6.87
N PRO A 144 4.01 -15.86 -6.39
CA PRO A 144 3.04 -14.87 -6.91
C PRO A 144 3.17 -14.68 -8.42
N GLN A 145 2.05 -14.70 -9.13
CA GLN A 145 2.01 -14.61 -10.59
C GLN A 145 1.53 -13.25 -11.09
N THR A 146 0.85 -12.48 -10.24
CA THR A 146 0.28 -11.17 -10.57
C THR A 146 0.70 -10.11 -9.56
N LEU A 147 0.63 -8.82 -9.94
CA LEU A 147 0.83 -7.71 -9.00
C LEU A 147 -0.22 -7.72 -7.89
N SER A 148 -1.44 -8.23 -8.17
CA SER A 148 -2.49 -8.40 -7.14
C SER A 148 -2.05 -9.38 -6.06
N ASP A 149 -1.42 -10.52 -6.45
CA ASP A 149 -0.90 -11.49 -5.49
C ASP A 149 0.22 -10.91 -4.63
N VAL A 150 1.14 -10.18 -5.27
CA VAL A 150 2.23 -9.49 -4.57
C VAL A 150 1.67 -8.48 -3.57
N LEU A 151 0.71 -7.67 -3.99
CA LEU A 151 0.09 -6.65 -3.15
C LEU A 151 -0.71 -7.28 -2.00
N PHE A 152 -1.43 -8.38 -2.27
CA PHE A 152 -2.11 -9.16 -1.23
C PHE A 152 -1.12 -9.62 -0.15
N LEU A 153 -0.02 -10.28 -0.56
CA LEU A 153 1.00 -10.77 0.36
C LEU A 153 1.67 -9.62 1.13
N ALA A 154 1.95 -8.50 0.48
CA ALA A 154 2.52 -7.33 1.13
C ALA A 154 1.57 -6.73 2.18
N CYS A 155 0.28 -6.58 1.86
CA CYS A 155 -0.74 -6.14 2.81
C CYS A 155 -0.90 -7.12 3.98
N TRP A 156 -0.76 -8.42 3.70
CA TRP A 156 -0.87 -9.48 4.69
C TRP A 156 0.34 -9.52 5.63
N LEU A 157 1.55 -9.29 5.11
CA LEU A 157 2.81 -9.28 5.87
C LEU A 157 3.06 -7.98 6.64
N ALA A 158 2.45 -6.86 6.24
CA ALA A 158 2.75 -5.54 6.80
C ALA A 158 2.51 -5.48 8.32
N PRO A 159 3.53 -5.14 9.13
CA PRO A 159 3.41 -5.07 10.58
C PRO A 159 2.51 -3.93 11.09
N PRO A 160 2.47 -2.74 10.45
CA PRO A 160 1.54 -1.70 10.87
C PRO A 160 0.10 -2.16 10.69
N ALA A 161 -0.67 -2.13 11.77
CA ALA A 161 -2.08 -2.47 11.73
C ALA A 161 -2.84 -1.50 10.82
N ASN A 162 -3.75 -2.03 10.02
CA ASN A 162 -4.70 -1.20 9.29
C ASN A 162 -5.59 -0.45 10.31
N PRO A 163 -5.64 0.89 10.31
CA PRO A 163 -6.41 1.65 11.28
C PRO A 163 -7.93 1.44 11.20
N PHE A 164 -8.40 0.75 10.16
CA PHE A 164 -9.80 0.45 9.89
C PHE A 164 -10.16 -1.02 10.11
N GLU A 165 -9.25 -1.85 10.60
CA GLU A 165 -9.47 -3.26 10.90
C GLU A 165 -9.37 -3.51 12.40
N ASP A 166 -10.18 -4.44 12.89
CA ASP A 166 -10.05 -4.97 14.25
C ASP A 166 -8.78 -5.84 14.32
N PRO A 167 -7.83 -5.55 15.23
CA PRO A 167 -6.58 -6.29 15.32
C PRO A 167 -6.76 -7.78 15.62
N GLU A 168 -7.76 -8.16 16.46
CA GLU A 168 -8.00 -9.56 16.82
C GLU A 168 -8.61 -10.33 15.64
N LEU A 169 -9.57 -9.72 14.94
CA LEU A 169 -10.16 -10.31 13.75
C LEU A 169 -9.11 -10.46 12.64
N ARG A 170 -8.22 -9.49 12.51
CA ARG A 170 -7.14 -9.53 11.52
C ARG A 170 -6.14 -10.65 11.80
N GLU A 171 -5.72 -10.85 13.05
CA GLU A 171 -4.77 -11.91 13.40
C GLU A 171 -5.39 -13.30 13.17
N ASN A 172 -6.66 -13.48 13.48
CA ASN A 172 -7.39 -14.71 13.19
C ASN A 172 -7.48 -14.96 11.67
N ALA A 173 -7.82 -13.94 10.87
CA ALA A 173 -7.86 -14.04 9.42
C ALA A 173 -6.48 -14.39 8.85
N ARG A 174 -5.40 -13.73 9.31
CA ARG A 174 -4.02 -14.03 8.89
C ARG A 174 -3.63 -15.48 9.14
N THR A 175 -4.05 -16.04 10.27
CA THR A 175 -3.75 -17.44 10.58
C THR A 175 -4.47 -18.40 9.63
N GLN A 176 -5.73 -18.14 9.30
CA GLN A 176 -6.50 -18.94 8.37
C GLN A 176 -6.02 -18.80 6.92
N GLU A 177 -5.76 -17.56 6.49
CA GLU A 177 -5.20 -17.25 5.18
C GLU A 177 -3.83 -17.89 5.00
N GLY A 178 -2.93 -17.80 5.98
CA GLY A 178 -1.60 -18.41 5.94
C GLY A 178 -1.67 -19.92 5.73
N ALA A 179 -2.57 -20.60 6.44
CA ALA A 179 -2.79 -22.03 6.27
C ALA A 179 -3.32 -22.37 4.86
N ALA A 180 -4.24 -21.56 4.33
CA ALA A 180 -4.77 -21.73 2.97
C ALA A 180 -3.72 -21.48 1.88
N LEU A 181 -2.74 -20.61 2.13
CA LEU A 181 -1.62 -20.30 1.24
C LEU A 181 -0.48 -21.33 1.31
N GLY A 182 -0.55 -22.28 2.24
CA GLY A 182 0.54 -23.22 2.51
C GLY A 182 1.79 -22.53 3.10
N LEU A 183 1.62 -21.35 3.65
CA LEU A 183 2.67 -20.57 4.32
C LEU A 183 2.60 -20.82 5.81
N ASP A 184 3.55 -21.56 6.35
CA ASP A 184 3.67 -21.71 7.79
C ASP A 184 4.27 -20.43 8.44
N ARG A 185 3.99 -20.27 9.73
CA ARG A 185 4.46 -19.11 10.50
C ARG A 185 5.98 -18.94 10.48
N GLN A 186 6.73 -20.04 10.41
CA GLN A 186 8.19 -20.00 10.43
C GLN A 186 8.72 -19.48 9.10
N THR A 187 8.24 -19.99 7.98
CA THR A 187 8.61 -19.52 6.64
C THR A 187 8.37 -18.02 6.48
N ILE A 188 7.23 -17.53 7.00
CA ILE A 188 6.90 -16.09 6.99
C ILE A 188 7.86 -15.29 7.84
N ALA A 189 8.10 -15.73 9.09
CA ALA A 189 9.00 -15.06 10.01
C ALA A 189 10.43 -15.00 9.46
N ASP A 190 10.90 -16.09 8.87
CA ASP A 190 12.22 -16.18 8.23
C ASP A 190 12.34 -15.23 7.04
N PHE A 191 11.31 -15.16 6.19
CA PHE A 191 11.28 -14.21 5.07
C PHE A 191 11.31 -12.75 5.53
N VAL A 192 10.47 -12.38 6.49
CA VAL A 192 10.42 -11.01 7.04
C VAL A 192 11.75 -10.66 7.72
N THR A 193 12.32 -11.58 8.52
CA THR A 193 13.59 -11.38 9.19
C THR A 193 14.74 -11.23 8.20
N ALA A 194 14.84 -12.11 7.21
CA ALA A 194 15.88 -12.06 6.17
C ALA A 194 15.77 -10.84 5.25
N SER A 195 14.61 -10.17 5.24
CA SER A 195 14.33 -9.00 4.40
C SER A 195 14.24 -7.70 5.20
N GLY A 196 14.35 -7.75 6.51
CA GLY A 196 14.07 -6.63 7.41
C GLY A 196 14.86 -5.36 7.10
N ASP A 197 16.17 -5.47 6.91
CA ASP A 197 17.04 -4.34 6.60
C ASP A 197 16.68 -3.68 5.25
N GLU A 198 16.33 -4.50 4.26
CA GLU A 198 15.93 -4.01 2.92
C GLU A 198 14.57 -3.30 2.99
N ILE A 199 13.59 -3.91 3.67
CA ILE A 199 12.26 -3.31 3.89
C ILE A 199 12.39 -1.98 4.62
N TYR A 200 13.18 -1.95 5.71
CA TYR A 200 13.40 -0.73 6.49
C TYR A 200 14.07 0.37 5.66
N SER A 201 15.09 0.03 4.88
CA SER A 201 15.80 1.01 4.04
C SER A 201 14.89 1.62 2.96
N ILE A 202 14.02 0.82 2.34
CA ILE A 202 13.07 1.29 1.34
C ILE A 202 11.98 2.16 2.02
N ALA A 203 11.45 1.71 3.16
CA ALA A 203 10.44 2.45 3.90
C ALA A 203 10.99 3.85 4.31
N LEU A 204 12.20 3.89 4.86
CA LEU A 204 12.84 5.14 5.25
C LEU A 204 13.04 6.09 4.05
N ALA A 205 13.37 5.56 2.87
CA ALA A 205 13.53 6.37 1.66
C ALA A 205 12.21 6.94 1.12
N LEU A 206 11.08 6.35 1.47
CA LEU A 206 9.74 6.81 1.08
C LEU A 206 9.12 7.79 2.09
N GLU A 207 9.66 7.88 3.32
CA GLU A 207 9.18 8.78 4.38
C GLU A 207 9.79 10.20 4.31
N THR A 208 10.75 10.43 3.40
CA THR A 208 11.43 11.74 3.22
C THR A 208 10.57 12.73 2.48
#